data_3c21a5526bbb637e81c6ba174feed623
#
_entry.id   3c21a5526bbb637e81c6ba174feed623
#
_cell.length_a   1.000
_cell.length_b   1.000
_cell.length_c   1.000
_cell.angle_alpha   90.00
_cell.angle_beta   90.00
_cell.angle_gamma   90.00
#
_symmetry.space_group_name_H-M   'P 1'
#
loop_
_entity.id
_entity.type
_entity.pdbx_description
1 polymer ?
#
loop_
_entity_poly.entity_id
_entity_poly.type
_entity_poly.pdbx_seq_one_letter_code
_entity_poly.pdbx_strand_id
1 'polypeptide(L)'
;MARFFVAVADSVFPNLDPAKAVLSEIGAELELAADSSPESVMKLATDADAVLVTYAKINADMIRQMKKVRIISRFGIGVDNVDLDAATQKGIVVTKVPDYCIDEVSDHAMALLLAAVRKIPMGTDQVHAGTWKMPNFVPIHRLRGSVLGLVGFGRIPQLVAPKAKAFGMRVVAFDPYIQPEVFQNLGVERVELAELLKVSDYVSIHSPLTPETKGMFNADAFAQMKKGSYVVNTARGPIIDEAALAAAIDSGQIAGAALDVMTNEPPVNSPLIGKRNVIITPHTSFYSDESLVELQTKAAQEVASVLTDKPARNPVNQVAAQKA
;
A
#
# COMPACT_ATOMS: atom_id res chain seq x y z
N MET A 1 2.87 38.74 -3.57
CA MET A 1 2.74 37.78 -2.45
C MET A 1 1.95 36.59 -2.96
N ALA A 2 2.33 35.36 -2.57
CA ALA A 2 1.56 34.19 -2.89
C ALA A 2 0.12 34.32 -2.35
N ARG A 3 -0.84 33.80 -3.10
CA ARG A 3 -2.24 33.79 -2.69
C ARG A 3 -2.53 32.72 -1.64
N PHE A 4 -1.80 31.59 -1.72
CA PHE A 4 -1.95 30.45 -0.83
C PHE A 4 -0.58 29.90 -0.43
N PHE A 5 -0.51 29.27 0.74
CA PHE A 5 0.67 28.56 1.23
C PHE A 5 0.35 27.08 1.47
N VAL A 6 1.15 26.18 0.87
CA VAL A 6 0.98 24.75 0.96
C VAL A 6 2.18 24.11 1.66
N ALA A 7 1.97 23.50 2.81
CA ALA A 7 2.99 22.76 3.53
C ALA A 7 3.09 21.33 3.01
N VAL A 8 4.30 20.84 2.72
CA VAL A 8 4.56 19.42 2.46
C VAL A 8 5.18 18.82 3.70
N ALA A 9 4.48 17.88 4.33
CA ALA A 9 4.89 17.28 5.58
C ALA A 9 6.12 16.37 5.44
N ASP A 10 6.20 15.66 4.32
CA ASP A 10 7.31 14.78 3.95
C ASP A 10 7.27 14.45 2.47
N SER A 11 8.41 14.03 1.93
CA SER A 11 8.51 13.63 0.53
C SER A 11 9.52 12.51 0.35
N VAL A 12 9.17 11.55 -0.49
CA VAL A 12 10.08 10.49 -0.99
C VAL A 12 10.42 10.70 -2.46
N PHE A 13 9.95 11.81 -3.04
CA PHE A 13 10.12 12.10 -4.46
C PHE A 13 11.48 12.75 -4.73
N PRO A 14 12.09 12.52 -5.90
CA PRO A 14 13.33 13.20 -6.30
C PRO A 14 13.20 14.73 -6.32
N ASN A 15 12.01 15.23 -6.66
CA ASN A 15 11.63 16.63 -6.64
C ASN A 15 10.10 16.79 -6.49
N LEU A 16 9.62 18.01 -6.33
CA LEU A 16 8.20 18.33 -6.22
C LEU A 16 7.70 19.16 -7.41
N ASP A 17 8.40 19.12 -8.55
CA ASP A 17 8.09 19.94 -9.71
C ASP A 17 6.70 19.70 -10.30
N PRO A 18 6.19 18.44 -10.41
CA PRO A 18 4.83 18.21 -10.85
C PRO A 18 3.77 18.86 -9.96
N ALA A 19 3.95 18.80 -8.64
CA ALA A 19 3.04 19.44 -7.69
C ALA A 19 3.15 20.97 -7.75
N LYS A 20 4.38 21.50 -7.83
CA LYS A 20 4.62 22.94 -7.97
C LYS A 20 3.99 23.51 -9.25
N ALA A 21 4.10 22.80 -10.37
CA ALA A 21 3.51 23.24 -11.62
C ALA A 21 2.00 23.47 -11.49
N VAL A 22 1.27 22.51 -10.92
CA VAL A 22 -0.18 22.62 -10.70
C VAL A 22 -0.53 23.74 -9.72
N LEU A 23 0.20 23.84 -8.60
CA LEU A 23 -0.09 24.81 -7.55
C LEU A 23 0.23 26.26 -7.95
N SER A 24 1.23 26.45 -8.82
CA SER A 24 1.58 27.79 -9.35
C SER A 24 0.45 28.42 -10.17
N GLU A 25 -0.38 27.61 -10.84
CA GLU A 25 -1.54 28.09 -11.61
C GLU A 25 -2.58 28.83 -10.76
N ILE A 26 -2.64 28.51 -9.45
CA ILE A 26 -3.53 29.20 -8.51
C ILE A 26 -2.81 30.23 -7.63
N GLY A 27 -1.51 30.48 -7.91
CA GLY A 27 -0.68 31.40 -7.13
C GLY A 27 -0.31 30.84 -5.75
N ALA A 28 -0.21 29.53 -5.58
CA ALA A 28 0.20 28.91 -4.34
C ALA A 28 1.73 28.67 -4.31
N GLU A 29 2.35 28.95 -3.16
CA GLU A 29 3.72 28.56 -2.85
C GLU A 29 3.72 27.25 -2.03
N LEU A 30 4.73 26.41 -2.30
CA LEU A 30 4.88 25.10 -1.67
C LEU A 30 6.23 25.01 -0.97
N GLU A 31 6.22 24.58 0.30
CA GLU A 31 7.44 24.39 1.10
C GLU A 31 7.43 23.01 1.76
N LEU A 32 8.59 22.33 1.69
CA LEU A 32 8.81 21.01 2.31
C LEU A 32 9.37 21.20 3.72
N ALA A 33 8.80 20.51 4.71
CA ALA A 33 9.33 20.47 6.06
C ALA A 33 10.75 19.87 6.09
N ALA A 34 11.57 20.32 7.03
CA ALA A 34 12.97 19.90 7.13
C ALA A 34 13.11 18.39 7.39
N ASP A 35 12.16 17.80 8.10
CA ASP A 35 12.02 16.37 8.34
C ASP A 35 10.54 16.06 8.67
N SER A 36 10.22 14.75 8.79
CA SER A 36 8.86 14.28 9.06
C SER A 36 8.45 14.32 10.54
N SER A 37 9.25 14.93 11.42
CA SER A 37 8.87 15.10 12.83
C SER A 37 7.66 16.00 12.99
N PRO A 38 6.79 15.75 13.98
CA PRO A 38 5.64 16.62 14.23
C PRO A 38 6.02 18.08 14.40
N GLU A 39 7.17 18.36 15.03
CA GLU A 39 7.66 19.72 15.23
C GLU A 39 8.01 20.40 13.91
N SER A 40 8.77 19.75 13.04
CA SER A 40 9.16 20.30 11.73
C SER A 40 7.94 20.51 10.83
N VAL A 41 7.03 19.54 10.78
CA VAL A 41 5.79 19.65 10.01
C VAL A 41 4.93 20.81 10.51
N MET A 42 4.77 20.98 11.83
CA MET A 42 3.91 22.02 12.40
C MET A 42 4.48 23.43 12.27
N LYS A 43 5.80 23.60 12.09
CA LYS A 43 6.38 24.92 11.74
C LYS A 43 5.77 25.50 10.47
N LEU A 44 5.41 24.65 9.51
CA LEU A 44 4.77 25.05 8.26
C LEU A 44 3.24 24.92 8.33
N ALA A 45 2.73 23.78 8.79
CA ALA A 45 1.32 23.44 8.72
C ALA A 45 0.43 24.30 9.61
N THR A 46 0.95 24.93 10.67
CA THR A 46 0.16 25.78 11.58
C THR A 46 -0.55 26.93 10.85
N ASP A 47 0.14 27.58 9.92
CA ASP A 47 -0.35 28.75 9.18
C ASP A 47 -0.53 28.48 7.67
N ALA A 48 -0.45 27.20 7.24
CA ALA A 48 -0.68 26.79 5.87
C ALA A 48 -2.18 26.77 5.52
N ASP A 49 -2.50 26.95 4.23
CA ASP A 49 -3.85 26.81 3.68
C ASP A 49 -4.16 25.34 3.30
N ALA A 50 -3.11 24.54 3.01
CA ALA A 50 -3.21 23.13 2.70
C ALA A 50 -1.98 22.35 3.16
N VAL A 51 -2.14 21.02 3.36
CA VAL A 51 -1.05 20.10 3.68
C VAL A 51 -1.01 18.98 2.64
N LEU A 52 0.18 18.70 2.10
CA LEU A 52 0.50 17.51 1.33
C LEU A 52 1.31 16.54 2.21
N VAL A 53 1.00 15.26 2.19
CA VAL A 53 1.64 14.28 3.09
C VAL A 53 1.82 12.93 2.39
N THR A 54 2.96 12.26 2.62
CA THR A 54 3.25 10.89 2.15
C THR A 54 3.13 9.88 3.28
N TYR A 55 4.09 9.84 4.20
CA TYR A 55 4.17 8.88 5.31
C TYR A 55 4.09 9.53 6.69
N ALA A 56 4.34 10.82 6.82
CA ALA A 56 4.28 11.52 8.09
C ALA A 56 2.90 11.34 8.75
N LYS A 57 2.89 11.09 10.06
CA LYS A 57 1.65 10.95 10.82
C LYS A 57 1.07 12.33 11.12
N ILE A 58 -0.14 12.57 10.68
CA ILE A 58 -0.91 13.80 10.96
C ILE A 58 -1.99 13.42 11.99
N ASN A 59 -1.64 13.56 13.27
CA ASN A 59 -2.50 13.19 14.38
C ASN A 59 -3.48 14.31 14.78
N ALA A 60 -4.40 13.98 15.71
CA ALA A 60 -5.41 14.92 16.19
C ALA A 60 -4.83 16.20 16.81
N ASP A 61 -3.69 16.10 17.54
CA ASP A 61 -3.06 17.27 18.16
C ASP A 61 -2.51 18.24 17.13
N MET A 62 -1.90 17.72 16.07
CA MET A 62 -1.42 18.53 14.94
C MET A 62 -2.58 19.21 14.23
N ILE A 63 -3.64 18.45 13.92
CA ILE A 63 -4.82 18.96 13.23
C ILE A 63 -5.48 20.08 14.05
N ARG A 64 -5.60 19.95 15.36
CA ARG A 64 -6.16 21.00 16.23
C ARG A 64 -5.37 22.33 16.15
N GLN A 65 -4.06 22.27 15.95
CA GLN A 65 -3.18 23.44 15.88
C GLN A 65 -3.17 24.13 14.50
N MET A 66 -3.62 23.45 13.44
CA MET A 66 -3.71 24.04 12.09
C MET A 66 -4.77 25.15 12.07
N LYS A 67 -4.42 26.37 11.74
CA LYS A 67 -5.32 27.55 11.84
C LYS A 67 -6.16 27.77 10.57
N LYS A 68 -5.59 27.51 9.40
CA LYS A 68 -6.16 27.86 8.11
C LYS A 68 -6.31 26.69 7.14
N VAL A 69 -5.77 25.51 7.48
CA VAL A 69 -5.78 24.35 6.59
C VAL A 69 -7.20 23.99 6.22
N ARG A 70 -7.48 23.94 4.92
CA ARG A 70 -8.78 23.55 4.32
C ARG A 70 -8.75 22.12 3.82
N ILE A 71 -7.58 21.62 3.43
CA ILE A 71 -7.38 20.29 2.87
C ILE A 71 -6.07 19.67 3.32
N ILE A 72 -6.09 18.38 3.63
CA ILE A 72 -4.93 17.50 3.73
C ILE A 72 -5.03 16.52 2.57
N SER A 73 -4.13 16.63 1.59
CA SER A 73 -4.10 15.70 0.44
C SER A 73 -2.95 14.72 0.57
N ARG A 74 -3.28 13.44 0.59
CA ARG A 74 -2.30 12.38 0.73
C ARG A 74 -1.70 12.01 -0.62
N PHE A 75 -0.37 11.99 -0.70
CA PHE A 75 0.35 11.35 -1.80
C PHE A 75 0.24 9.83 -1.69
N GLY A 76 -0.90 9.28 -2.15
CA GLY A 76 -1.13 7.83 -2.20
C GLY A 76 -2.57 7.40 -1.96
N ILE A 77 -2.78 6.08 -1.89
CA ILE A 77 -4.10 5.44 -1.80
C ILE A 77 -4.61 5.35 -0.35
N GLY A 78 -3.79 4.85 0.57
CA GLY A 78 -4.17 4.72 1.98
C GLY A 78 -4.10 6.06 2.71
N VAL A 79 -4.89 6.24 3.76
CA VAL A 79 -4.95 7.46 4.59
C VAL A 79 -4.84 7.16 6.08
N ASP A 80 -4.33 5.99 6.41
CA ASP A 80 -4.16 5.49 7.77
C ASP A 80 -3.15 6.27 8.62
N ASN A 81 -2.39 7.17 8.00
CA ASN A 81 -1.48 8.11 8.66
C ASN A 81 -2.13 9.47 8.99
N VAL A 82 -3.40 9.71 8.66
CA VAL A 82 -4.13 10.95 8.96
C VAL A 82 -5.32 10.64 9.87
N ASP A 83 -5.48 11.42 10.95
CA ASP A 83 -6.64 11.32 11.85
C ASP A 83 -7.87 11.92 11.16
N LEU A 84 -8.70 11.05 10.56
CA LEU A 84 -9.87 11.47 9.79
C LEU A 84 -10.96 12.08 10.66
N ASP A 85 -11.13 11.61 11.90
CA ASP A 85 -12.16 12.11 12.82
C ASP A 85 -11.83 13.54 13.25
N ALA A 86 -10.58 13.79 13.63
CA ALA A 86 -10.13 15.13 13.99
C ALA A 86 -10.20 16.10 12.79
N ALA A 87 -9.82 15.66 11.59
CA ALA A 87 -9.93 16.47 10.37
C ALA A 87 -11.39 16.83 10.07
N THR A 88 -12.30 15.85 10.17
CA THR A 88 -13.73 16.03 9.94
C THR A 88 -14.33 17.02 10.95
N GLN A 89 -14.04 16.86 12.24
CA GLN A 89 -14.50 17.77 13.29
C GLN A 89 -14.04 19.20 13.08
N LYS A 90 -12.83 19.36 12.51
CA LYS A 90 -12.26 20.69 12.22
C LYS A 90 -12.72 21.27 10.87
N GLY A 91 -13.47 20.52 10.08
CA GLY A 91 -13.91 20.94 8.76
C GLY A 91 -12.82 20.89 7.69
N ILE A 92 -11.76 20.08 7.90
CA ILE A 92 -10.67 19.87 6.95
C ILE A 92 -10.99 18.70 6.04
N VAL A 93 -11.01 18.91 4.73
CA VAL A 93 -11.17 17.84 3.74
C VAL A 93 -9.89 17.00 3.69
N VAL A 94 -10.03 15.68 3.73
CA VAL A 94 -8.91 14.76 3.49
C VAL A 94 -9.13 14.05 2.16
N THR A 95 -8.10 14.03 1.31
CA THR A 95 -8.17 13.40 -0.01
C THR A 95 -7.05 12.39 -0.22
N LYS A 96 -7.26 11.48 -1.18
CA LYS A 96 -6.30 10.48 -1.63
C LYS A 96 -6.18 10.47 -3.14
N VAL A 97 -5.18 9.79 -3.67
CA VAL A 97 -5.04 9.50 -5.10
C VAL A 97 -5.23 7.99 -5.31
N PRO A 98 -6.41 7.53 -5.76
CA PRO A 98 -6.77 6.12 -5.70
C PRO A 98 -6.29 5.27 -6.89
N ASP A 99 -5.67 5.86 -7.91
CA ASP A 99 -5.51 5.23 -9.22
C ASP A 99 -4.16 5.46 -9.92
N TYR A 100 -3.16 6.03 -9.25
CA TYR A 100 -1.88 6.41 -9.84
C TYR A 100 -0.88 5.23 -10.02
N CYS A 101 -1.05 4.14 -9.29
CA CYS A 101 -0.07 3.04 -9.23
C CYS A 101 -0.72 1.65 -9.31
N ILE A 102 -1.87 1.55 -9.96
CA ILE A 102 -2.62 0.27 -9.99
C ILE A 102 -1.84 -0.77 -10.79
N ASP A 103 -1.23 -0.35 -11.90
CA ASP A 103 -0.40 -1.21 -12.73
C ASP A 103 0.88 -1.61 -11.99
N GLU A 104 1.60 -0.65 -11.42
CA GLU A 104 2.86 -0.85 -10.71
C GLU A 104 2.70 -1.84 -9.54
N VAL A 105 1.71 -1.63 -8.69
CA VAL A 105 1.48 -2.53 -7.54
C VAL A 105 1.07 -3.92 -7.99
N SER A 106 0.27 -4.03 -9.05
CA SER A 106 -0.13 -5.34 -9.58
C SER A 106 1.05 -6.08 -10.24
N ASP A 107 1.97 -5.36 -10.90
CA ASP A 107 3.19 -5.92 -11.46
C ASP A 107 4.16 -6.33 -10.36
N HIS A 108 4.34 -5.49 -9.34
CA HIS A 108 5.21 -5.77 -8.21
C HIS A 108 4.73 -6.97 -7.40
N ALA A 109 3.42 -7.10 -7.15
CA ALA A 109 2.84 -8.25 -6.49
C ALA A 109 3.14 -9.56 -7.25
N MET A 110 3.01 -9.55 -8.57
CA MET A 110 3.37 -10.69 -9.41
C MET A 110 4.88 -10.93 -9.45
N ALA A 111 5.71 -9.89 -9.52
CA ALA A 111 7.17 -9.99 -9.48
C ALA A 111 7.64 -10.62 -8.15
N LEU A 112 7.10 -10.17 -7.02
CA LEU A 112 7.37 -10.72 -5.69
C LEU A 112 6.95 -12.19 -5.61
N LEU A 113 5.75 -12.54 -6.07
CA LEU A 113 5.28 -13.92 -6.12
C LEU A 113 6.25 -14.78 -6.92
N LEU A 114 6.55 -14.39 -8.14
CA LEU A 114 7.45 -15.15 -9.04
C LEU A 114 8.86 -15.27 -8.47
N ALA A 115 9.41 -14.20 -7.91
CA ALA A 115 10.73 -14.20 -7.29
C ALA A 115 10.80 -15.17 -6.10
N ALA A 116 9.77 -15.19 -5.25
CA ALA A 116 9.69 -16.08 -4.09
C ALA A 116 9.57 -17.55 -4.49
N VAL A 117 8.58 -17.89 -5.32
CA VAL A 117 8.29 -19.28 -5.68
C VAL A 117 9.35 -19.89 -6.61
N ARG A 118 10.06 -19.06 -7.39
CA ARG A 118 11.21 -19.48 -8.21
C ARG A 118 12.54 -19.38 -7.48
N LYS A 119 12.54 -18.88 -6.21
CA LYS A 119 13.71 -18.71 -5.35
C LYS A 119 14.82 -17.88 -5.99
N ILE A 120 14.45 -16.83 -6.75
CA ILE A 120 15.39 -16.03 -7.55
C ILE A 120 16.42 -15.33 -6.67
N PRO A 121 16.07 -14.59 -5.58
CA PRO A 121 17.07 -13.95 -4.74
C PRO A 121 18.05 -14.94 -4.11
N MET A 122 17.52 -16.06 -3.57
CA MET A 122 18.36 -17.11 -3.00
C MET A 122 19.35 -17.70 -4.02
N GLY A 123 18.92 -17.83 -5.29
CA GLY A 123 19.77 -18.27 -6.38
C GLY A 123 20.90 -17.30 -6.68
N THR A 124 20.56 -16.04 -6.75
CA THR A 124 21.52 -14.95 -6.96
C THR A 124 22.57 -14.91 -5.86
N ASP A 125 22.13 -14.95 -4.60
CA ASP A 125 23.02 -14.94 -3.44
C ASP A 125 23.99 -16.13 -3.41
N GLN A 126 23.50 -17.35 -3.77
CA GLN A 126 24.35 -18.53 -3.84
C GLN A 126 25.43 -18.41 -4.92
N VAL A 127 25.08 -17.88 -6.09
CA VAL A 127 26.06 -17.69 -7.18
C VAL A 127 27.09 -16.64 -6.79
N HIS A 128 26.69 -15.53 -6.19
CA HIS A 128 27.61 -14.52 -5.68
C HIS A 128 28.52 -15.06 -4.57
N ALA A 129 28.03 -16.01 -3.75
CA ALA A 129 28.83 -16.74 -2.76
C ALA A 129 29.67 -17.88 -3.35
N GLY A 130 29.82 -17.97 -4.68
CA GLY A 130 30.64 -18.99 -5.36
C GLY A 130 30.01 -20.38 -5.41
N THR A 131 28.72 -20.53 -5.13
CA THR A 131 28.03 -21.81 -5.13
C THR A 131 27.16 -21.99 -6.37
N TRP A 132 27.40 -23.08 -7.13
CA TRP A 132 26.61 -23.43 -8.30
C TRP A 132 26.02 -24.83 -8.14
N LYS A 133 24.90 -24.94 -7.37
CA LYS A 133 24.30 -26.25 -7.00
C LYS A 133 22.79 -26.20 -7.04
N MET A 134 22.15 -26.94 -7.96
CA MET A 134 20.71 -27.05 -8.12
C MET A 134 19.98 -27.68 -6.93
N PRO A 135 20.48 -28.73 -6.23
CA PRO A 135 19.76 -29.34 -5.13
C PRO A 135 19.35 -28.39 -3.99
N ASN A 136 20.02 -27.25 -3.83
CA ASN A 136 19.69 -26.26 -2.81
C ASN A 136 18.34 -25.55 -3.07
N PHE A 137 17.77 -25.70 -4.27
CA PHE A 137 16.52 -25.07 -4.67
C PHE A 137 15.27 -25.95 -4.52
N VAL A 138 15.45 -27.22 -4.22
CA VAL A 138 14.32 -28.18 -4.08
C VAL A 138 13.57 -27.92 -2.75
N PRO A 139 12.22 -27.95 -2.73
CA PRO A 139 11.34 -28.09 -3.89
C PRO A 139 11.06 -26.75 -4.58
N ILE A 140 10.85 -26.78 -5.89
CA ILE A 140 10.22 -25.70 -6.67
C ILE A 140 9.08 -26.34 -7.45
N HIS A 141 7.88 -25.84 -7.29
CA HIS A 141 6.69 -26.36 -7.95
C HIS A 141 6.35 -25.59 -9.24
N ARG A 142 5.61 -26.26 -10.13
CA ARG A 142 5.10 -25.67 -11.37
C ARG A 142 3.94 -24.72 -11.04
N LEU A 143 3.92 -23.52 -11.63
CA LEU A 143 2.83 -22.56 -11.45
C LEU A 143 1.53 -22.99 -12.15
N ARG A 144 1.64 -23.55 -13.37
CA ARG A 144 0.45 -24.01 -14.11
C ARG A 144 -0.34 -25.03 -13.28
N GLY A 145 -1.62 -24.74 -13.08
CA GLY A 145 -2.53 -25.56 -12.30
C GLY A 145 -2.53 -25.28 -10.79
N SER A 146 -1.62 -24.42 -10.30
CA SER A 146 -1.68 -23.95 -8.91
C SER A 146 -2.80 -22.92 -8.70
N VAL A 147 -3.15 -22.65 -7.45
CA VAL A 147 -4.21 -21.73 -7.05
C VAL A 147 -3.59 -20.48 -6.41
N LEU A 148 -3.92 -19.31 -6.96
CA LEU A 148 -3.66 -18.01 -6.33
C LEU A 148 -4.95 -17.53 -5.65
N GLY A 149 -4.90 -17.30 -4.34
CA GLY A 149 -5.94 -16.64 -3.56
C GLY A 149 -5.66 -15.16 -3.42
N LEU A 150 -6.62 -14.32 -3.80
CA LEU A 150 -6.56 -12.86 -3.67
C LEU A 150 -7.45 -12.42 -2.51
N VAL A 151 -6.85 -11.85 -1.47
CA VAL A 151 -7.58 -11.33 -0.31
C VAL A 151 -7.77 -9.83 -0.49
N GLY A 152 -9.02 -9.44 -0.75
CA GLY A 152 -9.41 -8.17 -1.37
C GLY A 152 -9.50 -8.32 -2.89
N PHE A 153 -10.53 -7.71 -3.51
CA PHE A 153 -10.74 -7.78 -4.96
C PHE A 153 -11.06 -6.40 -5.58
N GLY A 154 -10.37 -5.36 -5.05
CA GLY A 154 -10.41 -4.00 -5.59
C GLY A 154 -9.65 -3.87 -6.91
N ARG A 155 -9.30 -2.62 -7.30
CA ARG A 155 -8.67 -2.32 -8.60
C ARG A 155 -7.36 -3.07 -8.85
N ILE A 156 -6.45 -3.13 -7.87
CA ILE A 156 -5.14 -3.78 -8.01
C ILE A 156 -5.27 -5.30 -8.23
N PRO A 157 -5.96 -6.08 -7.37
CA PRO A 157 -6.07 -7.51 -7.59
C PRO A 157 -6.88 -7.88 -8.84
N GLN A 158 -7.77 -7.00 -9.33
CA GLN A 158 -8.41 -7.17 -10.64
C GLN A 158 -7.42 -7.16 -11.80
N LEU A 159 -6.26 -6.47 -11.68
CA LEU A 159 -5.15 -6.55 -12.64
C LEU A 159 -4.20 -7.71 -12.35
N VAL A 160 -4.04 -8.12 -11.08
CA VAL A 160 -3.24 -9.32 -10.73
C VAL A 160 -3.87 -10.59 -11.33
N ALA A 161 -5.20 -10.71 -11.29
CA ALA A 161 -5.90 -11.92 -11.73
C ALA A 161 -5.58 -12.32 -13.19
N PRO A 162 -5.69 -11.46 -14.22
CA PRO A 162 -5.33 -11.84 -15.59
C PRO A 162 -3.84 -12.15 -15.75
N LYS A 163 -2.95 -11.45 -15.01
CA LYS A 163 -1.51 -11.73 -15.01
C LYS A 163 -1.22 -13.15 -14.48
N ALA A 164 -1.83 -13.52 -13.35
CA ALA A 164 -1.69 -14.86 -12.79
C ALA A 164 -2.25 -15.95 -13.72
N LYS A 165 -3.38 -15.68 -14.37
CA LYS A 165 -3.98 -16.59 -15.36
C LYS A 165 -3.07 -16.82 -16.57
N ALA A 166 -2.31 -15.81 -17.01
CA ALA A 166 -1.34 -15.94 -18.09
C ALA A 166 -0.23 -16.96 -17.74
N PHE A 167 0.10 -17.13 -16.45
CA PHE A 167 0.97 -18.20 -15.97
C PHE A 167 0.26 -19.57 -15.81
N GLY A 168 -1.03 -19.65 -16.17
CA GLY A 168 -1.83 -20.88 -16.07
C GLY A 168 -2.30 -21.19 -14.66
N MET A 169 -2.33 -20.24 -13.76
CA MET A 169 -2.87 -20.39 -12.41
C MET A 169 -4.40 -20.29 -12.41
N ARG A 170 -5.06 -21.03 -11.51
CA ARG A 170 -6.44 -20.77 -11.13
C ARG A 170 -6.46 -19.63 -10.11
N VAL A 171 -7.37 -18.68 -10.26
CA VAL A 171 -7.50 -17.56 -9.35
C VAL A 171 -8.83 -17.66 -8.61
N VAL A 172 -8.76 -17.61 -7.28
CA VAL A 172 -9.90 -17.45 -6.38
C VAL A 172 -9.75 -16.15 -5.62
N ALA A 173 -10.85 -15.50 -5.21
CA ALA A 173 -10.76 -14.25 -4.48
C ALA A 173 -11.84 -14.13 -3.40
N PHE A 174 -11.48 -13.45 -2.32
CA PHE A 174 -12.37 -13.04 -1.23
C PHE A 174 -12.44 -11.52 -1.14
N ASP A 175 -13.64 -10.99 -1.27
CA ASP A 175 -13.95 -9.59 -0.94
C ASP A 175 -15.44 -9.51 -0.59
N PRO A 176 -15.81 -9.05 0.63
CA PRO A 176 -17.21 -8.98 1.04
C PRO A 176 -17.96 -7.81 0.40
N TYR A 177 -17.25 -6.81 -0.15
CA TYR A 177 -17.85 -5.54 -0.62
C TYR A 177 -17.99 -5.47 -2.15
N ILE A 178 -17.22 -6.26 -2.90
CA ILE A 178 -17.25 -6.23 -4.36
C ILE A 178 -18.41 -7.10 -4.88
N GLN A 179 -19.11 -6.56 -5.86
CA GLN A 179 -20.28 -7.23 -6.45
C GLN A 179 -19.87 -8.51 -7.19
N PRO A 180 -20.71 -9.58 -7.15
CA PRO A 180 -20.39 -10.87 -7.77
C PRO A 180 -20.07 -10.79 -9.27
N GLU A 181 -20.70 -9.86 -9.98
CA GLU A 181 -20.52 -9.65 -11.42
C GLU A 181 -19.07 -9.28 -11.77
N VAL A 182 -18.36 -8.56 -10.89
CA VAL A 182 -16.96 -8.18 -11.12
C VAL A 182 -16.07 -9.43 -11.15
N PHE A 183 -16.30 -10.38 -10.25
CA PHE A 183 -15.58 -11.67 -10.24
C PHE A 183 -15.87 -12.48 -11.51
N GLN A 184 -17.15 -12.56 -11.90
CA GLN A 184 -17.60 -13.28 -13.09
C GLN A 184 -16.99 -12.72 -14.37
N ASN A 185 -17.01 -11.40 -14.55
CA ASN A 185 -16.44 -10.71 -15.71
C ASN A 185 -14.94 -10.97 -15.90
N LEU A 186 -14.22 -11.16 -14.80
CA LEU A 186 -12.81 -11.51 -14.80
C LEU A 186 -12.57 -13.02 -14.76
N GLY A 187 -13.64 -13.84 -14.74
CA GLY A 187 -13.56 -15.29 -14.62
C GLY A 187 -12.81 -15.74 -13.36
N VAL A 188 -12.98 -15.03 -12.24
CA VAL A 188 -12.40 -15.34 -10.93
C VAL A 188 -13.50 -15.95 -10.08
N GLU A 189 -13.19 -17.01 -9.37
CA GLU A 189 -14.11 -17.65 -8.45
C GLU A 189 -14.15 -16.89 -7.13
N ARG A 190 -15.34 -16.39 -6.74
CA ARG A 190 -15.55 -15.78 -5.42
C ARG A 190 -15.73 -16.88 -4.38
N VAL A 191 -14.97 -16.82 -3.31
CA VAL A 191 -15.01 -17.76 -2.18
C VAL A 191 -14.97 -17.03 -0.85
N GLU A 192 -15.33 -17.72 0.23
CA GLU A 192 -15.13 -17.21 1.58
C GLU A 192 -13.64 -17.31 1.99
N LEU A 193 -13.21 -16.48 2.95
CA LEU A 193 -11.80 -16.41 3.36
C LEU A 193 -11.26 -17.79 3.80
N ALA A 194 -12.02 -18.52 4.61
CA ALA A 194 -11.59 -19.83 5.08
C ALA A 194 -11.36 -20.84 3.93
N GLU A 195 -12.21 -20.80 2.90
CA GLU A 195 -12.02 -21.64 1.72
C GLU A 195 -10.82 -21.16 0.90
N LEU A 196 -10.64 -19.84 0.72
CA LEU A 196 -9.48 -19.26 0.04
C LEU A 196 -8.18 -19.76 0.69
N LEU A 197 -8.06 -19.66 2.02
CA LEU A 197 -6.87 -20.09 2.75
C LEU A 197 -6.58 -21.58 2.52
N LYS A 198 -7.63 -22.42 2.57
CA LYS A 198 -7.53 -23.87 2.44
C LYS A 198 -7.13 -24.34 1.04
N VAL A 199 -7.59 -23.65 -0.02
CA VAL A 199 -7.37 -24.13 -1.40
C VAL A 199 -6.16 -23.49 -2.07
N SER A 200 -5.63 -22.37 -1.55
CA SER A 200 -4.59 -21.60 -2.21
C SER A 200 -3.19 -22.16 -1.99
N ASP A 201 -2.42 -22.26 -3.05
CA ASP A 201 -0.98 -22.53 -3.00
C ASP A 201 -0.19 -21.23 -2.74
N TYR A 202 -0.75 -20.12 -3.17
CA TYR A 202 -0.22 -18.77 -2.98
C TYR A 202 -1.35 -17.84 -2.55
N VAL A 203 -1.09 -16.97 -1.57
CA VAL A 203 -2.05 -15.97 -1.12
C VAL A 203 -1.43 -14.59 -1.29
N SER A 204 -2.14 -13.69 -1.99
CA SER A 204 -1.73 -12.30 -2.16
C SER A 204 -2.75 -11.37 -1.51
N ILE A 205 -2.26 -10.49 -0.62
CA ILE A 205 -3.07 -9.62 0.22
C ILE A 205 -3.16 -8.24 -0.44
N HIS A 206 -4.41 -7.78 -0.64
CA HIS A 206 -4.75 -6.51 -1.28
C HIS A 206 -5.85 -5.75 -0.53
N SER A 207 -6.18 -6.18 0.68
CA SER A 207 -7.18 -5.52 1.53
C SER A 207 -6.61 -4.22 2.14
N PRO A 208 -7.44 -3.19 2.35
CA PRO A 208 -7.02 -2.04 3.14
C PRO A 208 -6.81 -2.42 4.61
N LEU A 209 -6.06 -1.61 5.35
CA LEU A 209 -5.93 -1.75 6.79
C LEU A 209 -7.16 -1.12 7.47
N THR A 210 -7.93 -1.94 8.14
CA THR A 210 -9.09 -1.56 8.96
C THR A 210 -9.02 -2.30 10.31
N PRO A 211 -9.86 -1.96 11.30
CA PRO A 211 -9.94 -2.75 12.53
C PRO A 211 -10.19 -4.24 12.28
N GLU A 212 -10.96 -4.61 11.26
CA GLU A 212 -11.31 -5.99 10.92
C GLU A 212 -10.17 -6.73 10.20
N THR A 213 -9.35 -6.02 9.42
CA THR A 213 -8.25 -6.64 8.65
C THR A 213 -6.93 -6.63 9.40
N LYS A 214 -6.81 -5.82 10.46
CA LYS A 214 -5.62 -5.78 11.31
C LYS A 214 -5.39 -7.13 12.00
N GLY A 215 -4.23 -7.73 11.77
CA GLY A 215 -3.86 -9.05 12.31
C GLY A 215 -4.73 -10.18 11.76
N MET A 216 -5.40 -10.00 10.62
CA MET A 216 -6.23 -11.04 10.01
C MET A 216 -5.41 -12.27 9.64
N PHE A 217 -4.13 -12.08 9.27
CA PHE A 217 -3.18 -13.17 9.06
C PHE A 217 -2.39 -13.43 10.34
N ASN A 218 -3.02 -14.14 11.26
CA ASN A 218 -2.47 -14.62 12.53
C ASN A 218 -2.10 -16.11 12.48
N ALA A 219 -1.74 -16.71 13.61
CA ALA A 219 -1.37 -18.11 13.70
C ALA A 219 -2.47 -19.07 13.20
N ASP A 220 -3.74 -18.76 13.51
CA ASP A 220 -4.87 -19.59 13.09
C ASP A 220 -5.08 -19.52 11.57
N ALA A 221 -4.91 -18.34 10.98
CA ALA A 221 -5.01 -18.16 9.53
C ALA A 221 -3.91 -18.96 8.82
N PHE A 222 -2.65 -18.88 9.30
CA PHE A 222 -1.56 -19.65 8.72
C PHE A 222 -1.74 -21.17 8.90
N ALA A 223 -2.31 -21.61 10.01
CA ALA A 223 -2.61 -23.03 10.24
C ALA A 223 -3.68 -23.57 9.27
N GLN A 224 -4.59 -22.73 8.79
CA GLN A 224 -5.61 -23.10 7.80
C GLN A 224 -5.08 -23.13 6.37
N MET A 225 -3.96 -22.50 6.08
CA MET A 225 -3.37 -22.48 4.74
C MET A 225 -2.77 -23.86 4.40
N LYS A 226 -2.63 -24.12 3.10
CA LYS A 226 -1.92 -25.32 2.66
C LYS A 226 -0.48 -25.31 3.19
N LYS A 227 -0.02 -26.47 3.67
CA LYS A 227 1.39 -26.64 4.02
C LYS A 227 2.27 -26.39 2.80
N GLY A 228 3.28 -25.55 2.98
CA GLY A 228 4.21 -25.17 1.90
C GLY A 228 3.69 -24.07 0.99
N SER A 229 2.60 -23.38 1.35
CA SER A 229 2.11 -22.20 0.63
C SER A 229 2.98 -20.97 0.84
N TYR A 230 2.77 -19.94 0.03
CA TYR A 230 3.47 -18.65 0.10
C TYR A 230 2.49 -17.51 0.34
N VAL A 231 2.99 -16.45 1.00
CA VAL A 231 2.23 -15.22 1.25
C VAL A 231 2.91 -14.04 0.57
N VAL A 232 2.12 -13.21 -0.13
CA VAL A 232 2.55 -11.93 -0.71
C VAL A 232 1.74 -10.81 -0.08
N ASN A 233 2.40 -9.73 0.34
CA ASN A 233 1.71 -8.55 0.87
C ASN A 233 2.29 -7.27 0.27
N THR A 234 1.49 -6.60 -0.55
CA THR A 234 1.74 -5.26 -1.10
C THR A 234 0.69 -4.26 -0.62
N ALA A 235 -0.08 -4.60 0.43
CA ALA A 235 -1.15 -3.77 0.96
C ALA A 235 -0.70 -2.96 2.19
N ARG A 236 -0.72 -3.60 3.38
CA ARG A 236 -0.28 -2.99 4.66
C ARG A 236 0.32 -4.05 5.58
N GLY A 237 1.45 -3.74 6.20
CA GLY A 237 2.16 -4.64 7.13
C GLY A 237 1.29 -5.15 8.28
N PRO A 238 0.56 -4.29 9.02
CA PRO A 238 -0.23 -4.72 10.19
C PRO A 238 -1.40 -5.67 9.88
N ILE A 239 -1.67 -6.01 8.63
CA ILE A 239 -2.62 -7.08 8.26
C ILE A 239 -2.06 -8.45 8.65
N ILE A 240 -0.74 -8.58 8.71
CA ILE A 240 -0.01 -9.79 9.10
C ILE A 240 0.53 -9.62 10.52
N ASP A 241 0.35 -10.64 11.35
CA ASP A 241 1.14 -10.84 12.56
C ASP A 241 2.51 -11.40 12.15
N GLU A 242 3.54 -10.55 12.19
CA GLU A 242 4.90 -10.92 11.77
C GLU A 242 5.51 -12.05 12.61
N ALA A 243 5.17 -12.12 13.92
CA ALA A 243 5.67 -13.19 14.78
C ALA A 243 5.01 -14.53 14.43
N ALA A 244 3.71 -14.52 14.17
CA ALA A 244 2.99 -15.71 13.73
C ALA A 244 3.47 -16.18 12.35
N LEU A 245 3.73 -15.27 11.40
CA LEU A 245 4.29 -15.60 10.09
C LEU A 245 5.69 -16.21 10.23
N ALA A 246 6.55 -15.63 11.07
CA ALA A 246 7.90 -16.14 11.30
C ALA A 246 7.85 -17.58 11.86
N ALA A 247 6.99 -17.85 12.84
CA ALA A 247 6.79 -19.19 13.41
C ALA A 247 6.24 -20.18 12.38
N ALA A 248 5.28 -19.76 11.53
CA ALA A 248 4.74 -20.59 10.47
C ALA A 248 5.80 -20.94 9.39
N ILE A 249 6.71 -20.02 9.11
CA ILE A 249 7.85 -20.26 8.22
C ILE A 249 8.85 -21.24 8.85
N ASP A 250 9.19 -21.05 10.12
CA ASP A 250 10.15 -21.90 10.83
C ASP A 250 9.65 -23.35 10.97
N SER A 251 8.35 -23.54 11.14
CA SER A 251 7.74 -24.88 11.18
C SER A 251 7.56 -25.51 9.78
N GLY A 252 7.78 -24.75 8.70
CA GLY A 252 7.53 -25.20 7.32
C GLY A 252 6.04 -25.30 6.96
N GLN A 253 5.15 -24.74 7.76
CA GLN A 253 3.73 -24.57 7.42
C GLN A 253 3.60 -23.61 6.24
N ILE A 254 4.31 -22.48 6.28
CA ILE A 254 4.46 -21.52 5.18
C ILE A 254 5.88 -21.68 4.61
N ALA A 255 6.00 -21.89 3.28
CA ALA A 255 7.28 -22.07 2.62
C ALA A 255 8.10 -20.79 2.51
N GLY A 256 7.43 -19.65 2.42
CA GLY A 256 8.08 -18.34 2.36
C GLY A 256 7.08 -17.20 2.20
N ALA A 257 7.60 -15.99 2.25
CA ALA A 257 6.81 -14.78 2.07
C ALA A 257 7.53 -13.75 1.20
N ALA A 258 6.75 -12.84 0.59
CA ALA A 258 7.29 -11.70 -0.15
C ALA A 258 6.47 -10.46 0.21
N LEU A 259 7.12 -9.52 0.86
CA LEU A 259 6.50 -8.41 1.56
C LEU A 259 7.08 -7.09 1.04
N ASP A 260 6.24 -6.21 0.56
CA ASP A 260 6.63 -4.83 0.25
C ASP A 260 6.37 -3.88 1.42
N VAL A 261 5.60 -4.35 2.41
CA VAL A 261 5.15 -3.56 3.57
C VAL A 261 5.38 -4.32 4.86
N MET A 262 5.75 -3.57 5.92
CA MET A 262 6.04 -4.11 7.24
C MET A 262 5.19 -3.40 8.31
N THR A 263 5.06 -4.02 9.49
CA THR A 263 4.31 -3.41 10.61
C THR A 263 4.92 -2.08 11.05
N ASN A 264 6.26 -2.02 11.07
CA ASN A 264 7.00 -0.78 11.25
C ASN A 264 7.88 -0.55 10.01
N GLU A 265 7.88 0.66 9.49
CA GLU A 265 8.66 1.07 8.33
C GLU A 265 9.49 2.31 8.70
N PRO A 266 10.84 2.20 8.75
CA PRO A 266 11.65 1.01 8.50
C PRO A 266 11.45 -0.08 9.58
N PRO A 267 11.63 -1.38 9.20
CA PRO A 267 11.44 -2.49 10.12
C PRO A 267 12.57 -2.54 11.17
N VAL A 268 12.21 -2.42 12.44
CA VAL A 268 13.12 -2.55 13.57
C VAL A 268 12.74 -3.80 14.35
N ASN A 269 13.72 -4.70 14.57
CA ASN A 269 13.54 -5.95 15.32
C ASN A 269 12.45 -6.90 14.76
N SER A 270 12.14 -6.85 13.47
CA SER A 270 11.21 -7.79 12.88
C SER A 270 11.82 -9.21 12.83
N PRO A 271 11.09 -10.25 13.27
CA PRO A 271 11.55 -11.63 13.24
C PRO A 271 11.68 -12.19 11.81
N LEU A 272 11.24 -11.44 10.81
CA LEU A 272 11.30 -11.80 9.39
C LEU A 272 12.62 -11.39 8.73
N ILE A 273 13.34 -10.43 9.32
CA ILE A 273 14.63 -9.96 8.78
C ILE A 273 15.66 -11.08 8.86
N GLY A 274 16.39 -11.29 7.76
CA GLY A 274 17.44 -12.33 7.66
C GLY A 274 16.92 -13.74 7.35
N LYS A 275 15.60 -13.96 7.27
CA LYS A 275 15.06 -15.25 6.81
C LYS A 275 15.27 -15.41 5.30
N ARG A 276 15.94 -16.49 4.88
CA ARG A 276 16.32 -16.73 3.47
C ARG A 276 15.14 -16.90 2.50
N ASN A 277 14.00 -17.33 3.01
CA ASN A 277 12.78 -17.56 2.26
C ASN A 277 11.76 -16.40 2.41
N VAL A 278 12.21 -15.25 2.91
CA VAL A 278 11.42 -14.02 2.97
C VAL A 278 12.10 -12.96 2.11
N ILE A 279 11.35 -12.45 1.14
CA ILE A 279 11.75 -11.30 0.32
C ILE A 279 11.08 -10.07 0.94
N ILE A 280 11.85 -9.00 1.12
CA ILE A 280 11.32 -7.72 1.62
C ILE A 280 11.79 -6.62 0.68
N THR A 281 10.86 -5.78 0.22
CA THR A 281 11.13 -4.55 -0.52
C THR A 281 10.67 -3.35 0.30
N PRO A 282 11.32 -2.17 0.19
CA PRO A 282 11.09 -1.06 1.12
C PRO A 282 9.92 -0.16 0.70
N HIS A 283 8.69 -0.75 0.62
CA HIS A 283 7.44 -0.07 0.27
C HIS A 283 7.55 0.67 -1.07
N THR A 284 8.02 -0.05 -2.10
CA THR A 284 8.32 0.50 -3.43
C THR A 284 7.39 0.00 -4.53
N SER A 285 6.40 -0.81 -4.18
CA SER A 285 5.48 -1.38 -5.17
C SER A 285 4.71 -0.34 -5.98
N PHE A 286 4.55 0.86 -5.46
CA PHE A 286 3.85 1.96 -6.13
C PHE A 286 4.72 2.71 -7.15
N TYR A 287 6.04 2.48 -7.16
CA TYR A 287 7.01 3.31 -7.85
C TYR A 287 7.14 2.97 -9.34
N SER A 288 6.94 3.96 -10.17
CA SER A 288 7.51 4.16 -11.51
C SER A 288 7.74 5.67 -11.68
N ASP A 289 8.52 6.08 -12.64
CA ASP A 289 8.71 7.51 -12.93
C ASP A 289 7.37 8.16 -13.30
N GLU A 290 6.54 7.44 -14.06
CA GLU A 290 5.21 7.87 -14.46
C GLU A 290 4.26 7.98 -13.27
N SER A 291 4.23 6.97 -12.40
CA SER A 291 3.34 6.97 -11.23
C SER A 291 3.64 8.10 -10.26
N LEU A 292 4.91 8.47 -10.09
CA LEU A 292 5.30 9.60 -9.22
C LEU A 292 4.85 10.94 -9.77
N VAL A 293 4.95 11.16 -11.08
CA VAL A 293 4.45 12.37 -11.73
C VAL A 293 2.93 12.46 -11.60
N GLU A 294 2.24 11.35 -11.87
CA GLU A 294 0.79 11.25 -11.77
C GLU A 294 0.29 11.50 -10.35
N LEU A 295 0.94 10.88 -9.36
CA LEU A 295 0.61 11.03 -7.94
C LEU A 295 0.70 12.48 -7.49
N GLN A 296 1.84 13.13 -7.76
CA GLN A 296 2.07 14.50 -7.38
C GLN A 296 1.07 15.45 -8.06
N THR A 297 0.85 15.25 -9.36
CA THR A 297 -0.08 16.06 -10.14
C THR A 297 -1.50 15.95 -9.60
N LYS A 298 -2.01 14.72 -9.38
CA LYS A 298 -3.37 14.48 -8.90
C LYS A 298 -3.58 14.99 -7.47
N ALA A 299 -2.61 14.78 -6.57
CA ALA A 299 -2.71 15.29 -5.20
C ALA A 299 -2.71 16.82 -5.16
N ALA A 300 -1.88 17.46 -5.98
CA ALA A 300 -1.87 18.91 -6.10
C ALA A 300 -3.16 19.46 -6.73
N GLN A 301 -3.77 18.74 -7.68
CA GLN A 301 -5.08 19.10 -8.25
C GLN A 301 -6.20 19.04 -7.20
N GLU A 302 -6.16 18.11 -6.24
CA GLU A 302 -7.10 18.09 -5.12
C GLU A 302 -6.95 19.37 -4.26
N VAL A 303 -5.71 19.73 -3.93
CA VAL A 303 -5.41 20.99 -3.22
C VAL A 303 -5.91 22.19 -3.99
N ALA A 304 -5.57 22.29 -5.27
CA ALA A 304 -5.98 23.41 -6.11
C ALA A 304 -7.53 23.53 -6.21
N SER A 305 -8.23 22.40 -6.30
CA SER A 305 -9.69 22.38 -6.33
C SER A 305 -10.26 23.00 -5.03
N VAL A 306 -9.86 22.50 -3.87
CA VAL A 306 -10.40 22.98 -2.58
C VAL A 306 -10.03 24.42 -2.30
N LEU A 307 -8.78 24.83 -2.59
CA LEU A 307 -8.35 26.23 -2.36
C LEU A 307 -9.04 27.24 -3.30
N THR A 308 -9.54 26.80 -4.45
CA THR A 308 -10.33 27.62 -5.38
C THR A 308 -11.84 27.41 -5.27
N ASP A 309 -12.30 26.90 -4.11
CA ASP A 309 -13.72 26.70 -3.77
C ASP A 309 -14.45 25.70 -4.67
N LYS A 310 -13.70 24.77 -5.27
CA LYS A 310 -14.24 23.65 -6.03
C LYS A 310 -14.28 22.39 -5.16
N PRO A 311 -15.20 21.45 -5.41
CA PRO A 311 -15.25 20.20 -4.67
C PRO A 311 -13.99 19.35 -4.92
N ALA A 312 -13.53 18.66 -3.87
CA ALA A 312 -12.53 17.61 -4.01
C ALA A 312 -13.09 16.44 -4.82
N ARG A 313 -12.25 15.78 -5.62
CA ARG A 313 -12.65 14.64 -6.46
C ARG A 313 -12.64 13.32 -5.68
N ASN A 314 -11.67 13.14 -4.78
CA ASN A 314 -11.47 11.91 -4.04
C ASN A 314 -11.41 12.11 -2.51
N PRO A 315 -12.44 12.76 -1.91
CA PRO A 315 -12.50 12.96 -0.47
C PRO A 315 -12.71 11.61 0.23
N VAL A 316 -12.10 11.44 1.41
CA VAL A 316 -12.24 10.24 2.24
C VAL A 316 -13.00 10.51 3.54
N ASN A 317 -13.31 11.77 3.83
CA ASN A 317 -14.16 12.18 4.93
C ASN A 317 -15.27 13.13 4.43
N GLN A 318 -16.33 13.23 5.20
CA GLN A 318 -17.44 14.16 4.91
C GLN A 318 -17.34 15.35 5.85
N VAL A 319 -17.02 16.51 5.32
CA VAL A 319 -17.08 17.77 6.07
C VAL A 319 -18.39 18.47 5.73
N ALA A 320 -19.07 19.02 6.74
CA ALA A 320 -20.22 19.86 6.52
C ALA A 320 -19.80 21.04 5.65
N ALA A 321 -20.60 21.34 4.60
CA ALA A 321 -20.33 22.50 3.76
C ALA A 321 -20.18 23.73 4.67
N GLN A 322 -19.00 24.35 4.69
CA GLN A 322 -18.82 25.63 5.38
C GLN A 322 -19.80 26.59 4.71
N LYS A 323 -20.80 27.02 5.50
CA LYS A 323 -21.67 28.11 5.05
C LYS A 323 -20.78 29.33 4.84
N ALA A 324 -20.72 29.80 3.59
CA ALA A 324 -20.04 31.01 3.18
C ALA A 324 -20.53 32.24 3.98
#